data_54bee6528cbe66c3ca7e9f910c39ed12
#
_entry.id   54bee6528cbe66c3ca7e9f910c39ed12
#
_cell.length_a   1.000
_cell.length_b   1.000
_cell.length_c   1.000
_cell.angle_alpha   90.00
_cell.angle_beta   90.00
_cell.angle_gamma   90.00
#
_symmetry.space_group_name_H-M   'P 1'
#
loop_
_entity.id
_entity.type
_entity.pdbx_description
1 polymer ?
#
loop_
_entity_poly.entity_id
_entity_poly.type
_entity_poly.pdbx_seq_one_letter_code
_entity_poly.pdbx_strand_id
1 'polypeptide(L)'
;MSTKIGFADDLGVSSTEISEFYKVHYQRDIALSDLGFHTWQFEKAPINRGVNSCVVAANDSGLLGVMGLNRRKFYLSGNAINGAELTTWIVDQRIKGTGVGTKILNFITSHFDVLFGMGISQDALPIYVQSGFYYLRYIPRYIHVVDTKKVLNISDHTTYASKLVKDSSCEQHHLHAEKIFWSDQRHNPCVEGNHFSRSLEDLIWRYESHPYFKYNTYKISNSGGSFGYVVLREEITDDVKILHVIDILGSESSFENSITFVENYAKNEGFWAVDVYSTLSQLNKYFNYRSWLSAVDSSFINVPHLFHPLEVRNPATTSLIYWSKSPDVKFCDVSELYVSKQDCDLDRPTMDFIGVYNE
;
A
#
# COMPACT_ATOMS: atom_id res chain seq x y z
N MET A 1 -14.90 -30.46 18.56
CA MET A 1 -14.90 -30.24 17.09
C MET A 1 -13.51 -29.83 16.65
N SER A 2 -12.97 -30.48 15.62
CA SER A 2 -11.60 -30.18 15.16
C SER A 2 -11.60 -28.91 14.28
N THR A 3 -10.72 -27.95 14.60
CA THR A 3 -10.52 -26.77 13.75
C THR A 3 -9.65 -27.15 12.56
N LYS A 4 -10.13 -26.91 11.35
CA LYS A 4 -9.40 -27.04 10.09
C LYS A 4 -8.84 -25.69 9.70
N ILE A 5 -7.66 -25.66 9.07
CA ILE A 5 -7.03 -24.45 8.55
C ILE A 5 -6.55 -24.74 7.14
N GLY A 6 -6.83 -23.84 6.22
CA GLY A 6 -6.48 -23.96 4.81
C GLY A 6 -6.82 -22.71 4.01
N PHE A 7 -6.53 -22.74 2.72
CA PHE A 7 -7.10 -21.72 1.82
C PHE A 7 -8.62 -21.86 1.76
N ALA A 8 -9.30 -20.75 1.54
CA ALA A 8 -10.77 -20.71 1.57
C ALA A 8 -11.41 -21.76 0.64
N ASP A 9 -10.96 -21.84 -0.60
CA ASP A 9 -11.50 -22.77 -1.59
C ASP A 9 -11.25 -24.24 -1.21
N ASP A 10 -10.10 -24.58 -0.60
CA ASP A 10 -9.79 -25.94 -0.14
C ASP A 10 -10.72 -26.42 0.97
N LEU A 11 -11.30 -25.49 1.71
CA LEU A 11 -12.26 -25.75 2.77
C LEU A 11 -13.72 -25.51 2.37
N GLY A 12 -13.96 -25.15 1.11
CA GLY A 12 -15.29 -24.86 0.57
C GLY A 12 -15.94 -23.60 1.14
N VAL A 13 -15.12 -22.61 1.57
CA VAL A 13 -15.57 -21.35 2.12
C VAL A 13 -15.63 -20.29 1.03
N SER A 14 -16.79 -19.72 0.81
CA SER A 14 -17.04 -18.73 -0.24
C SER A 14 -16.61 -17.31 0.15
N SER A 15 -16.34 -16.48 -0.85
CA SER A 15 -16.07 -15.04 -0.64
C SER A 15 -17.23 -14.31 0.04
N THR A 16 -18.45 -14.74 -0.20
CA THR A 16 -19.63 -14.19 0.50
C THR A 16 -19.59 -14.47 2.00
N GLU A 17 -19.26 -15.70 2.40
CA GLU A 17 -19.12 -16.05 3.83
C GLU A 17 -17.97 -15.27 4.49
N ILE A 18 -16.84 -15.07 3.79
CA ILE A 18 -15.72 -14.30 4.31
C ILE A 18 -16.07 -12.82 4.44
N SER A 19 -16.70 -12.24 3.44
CA SER A 19 -17.15 -10.84 3.44
C SER A 19 -18.12 -10.58 4.60
N GLU A 20 -19.08 -11.47 4.82
CA GLU A 20 -20.00 -11.38 5.95
C GLU A 20 -19.29 -11.59 7.31
N PHE A 21 -18.29 -12.47 7.36
CA PHE A 21 -17.48 -12.63 8.56
C PHE A 21 -16.72 -11.35 8.92
N TYR A 22 -16.15 -10.64 7.94
CA TYR A 22 -15.54 -9.33 8.18
C TYR A 22 -16.55 -8.32 8.71
N LYS A 23 -17.74 -8.25 8.12
CA LYS A 23 -18.82 -7.35 8.53
C LYS A 23 -19.30 -7.58 9.96
N VAL A 24 -19.39 -8.85 10.38
CA VAL A 24 -19.86 -9.21 11.72
C VAL A 24 -18.78 -9.02 12.79
N HIS A 25 -17.52 -9.34 12.48
CA HIS A 25 -16.47 -9.46 13.50
C HIS A 25 -15.48 -8.31 13.53
N TYR A 26 -15.46 -7.42 12.51
CA TYR A 26 -14.62 -6.23 12.54
C TYR A 26 -15.35 -5.10 13.29
N GLN A 27 -14.59 -4.30 14.06
CA GLN A 27 -15.16 -3.26 14.93
C GLN A 27 -15.83 -2.09 14.17
N ARG A 28 -15.53 -1.96 12.89
CA ARG A 28 -16.06 -0.94 11.98
C ARG A 28 -16.24 -1.53 10.59
N ASP A 29 -17.04 -0.89 9.79
CA ASP A 29 -17.18 -1.26 8.38
C ASP A 29 -15.87 -1.04 7.63
N ILE A 30 -15.47 -2.04 6.86
CA ILE A 30 -14.24 -2.02 6.04
C ILE A 30 -14.54 -2.46 4.61
N ALA A 31 -13.75 -1.99 3.66
CA ALA A 31 -13.92 -2.31 2.25
C ALA A 31 -14.02 -3.81 1.95
N LEU A 32 -13.41 -4.67 2.76
CA LEU A 32 -13.48 -6.14 2.60
C LEU A 32 -14.86 -6.73 2.93
N SER A 33 -15.75 -5.95 3.54
CA SER A 33 -17.18 -6.30 3.71
C SER A 33 -17.98 -6.07 2.43
N ASP A 34 -17.46 -5.33 1.47
CA ASP A 34 -18.01 -5.22 0.11
C ASP A 34 -17.53 -6.39 -0.74
N LEU A 35 -18.47 -7.19 -1.24
CA LEU A 35 -18.17 -8.40 -2.00
C LEU A 35 -17.43 -8.12 -3.31
N GLY A 36 -17.72 -6.99 -3.96
CA GLY A 36 -17.07 -6.58 -5.20
C GLY A 36 -15.58 -6.30 -4.99
N PHE A 37 -15.26 -5.52 -3.95
CA PHE A 37 -13.87 -5.23 -3.56
C PHE A 37 -13.13 -6.50 -3.09
N HIS A 38 -13.78 -7.31 -2.24
CA HIS A 38 -13.23 -8.57 -1.75
C HIS A 38 -12.86 -9.52 -2.89
N THR A 39 -13.77 -9.73 -3.84
CA THR A 39 -13.55 -10.59 -5.00
C THR A 39 -12.43 -10.04 -5.89
N TRP A 40 -12.41 -8.74 -6.14
CA TRP A 40 -11.32 -8.10 -6.89
C TRP A 40 -9.97 -8.34 -6.24
N GLN A 41 -9.87 -8.15 -4.93
CA GLN A 41 -8.60 -8.24 -4.20
C GLN A 41 -8.10 -9.67 -4.09
N PHE A 42 -8.96 -10.64 -3.76
CA PHE A 42 -8.53 -11.99 -3.36
C PHE A 42 -8.76 -13.08 -4.40
N GLU A 43 -9.58 -12.85 -5.42
CA GLU A 43 -9.80 -13.84 -6.49
C GLU A 43 -9.27 -13.36 -7.84
N LYS A 44 -9.52 -12.08 -8.21
CA LYS A 44 -9.18 -11.55 -9.54
C LYS A 44 -7.73 -11.10 -9.69
N ALA A 45 -6.92 -11.11 -8.62
CA ALA A 45 -5.48 -10.88 -8.76
C ALA A 45 -4.87 -11.94 -9.70
N PRO A 46 -3.96 -11.58 -10.62
CA PRO A 46 -3.52 -12.44 -11.72
C PRO A 46 -3.03 -13.81 -11.28
N ILE A 47 -2.26 -13.87 -10.20
CA ILE A 47 -1.70 -15.12 -9.66
C ILE A 47 -2.79 -16.06 -9.08
N ASN A 48 -3.93 -15.51 -8.68
CA ASN A 48 -5.00 -16.28 -8.02
C ASN A 48 -5.86 -17.06 -9.01
N ARG A 49 -5.98 -16.59 -10.25
CA ARG A 49 -6.74 -17.27 -11.33
C ARG A 49 -8.18 -17.60 -10.96
N GLY A 50 -8.84 -16.73 -10.21
CA GLY A 50 -10.22 -16.91 -9.75
C GLY A 50 -10.37 -17.75 -8.48
N VAL A 51 -9.28 -18.16 -7.83
CA VAL A 51 -9.28 -18.89 -6.56
C VAL A 51 -9.09 -17.90 -5.41
N ASN A 52 -9.93 -17.98 -4.37
CA ASN A 52 -9.82 -17.09 -3.22
C ASN A 52 -8.53 -17.33 -2.44
N SER A 53 -7.71 -16.30 -2.27
CA SER A 53 -6.39 -16.38 -1.62
C SER A 53 -6.43 -16.24 -0.09
N CYS A 54 -7.61 -16.03 0.52
CA CYS A 54 -7.72 -15.96 1.97
C CYS A 54 -7.38 -17.29 2.63
N VAL A 55 -6.71 -17.23 3.78
CA VAL A 55 -6.53 -18.39 4.67
C VAL A 55 -7.57 -18.30 5.77
N VAL A 56 -8.30 -19.38 5.98
CA VAL A 56 -9.38 -19.45 6.94
C VAL A 56 -9.16 -20.56 7.97
N ALA A 57 -9.72 -20.34 9.15
CA ALA A 57 -9.92 -21.36 10.18
C ALA A 57 -11.41 -21.63 10.28
N ALA A 58 -11.84 -22.87 10.17
CA ALA A 58 -13.24 -23.27 10.22
C ALA A 58 -13.45 -24.57 11.00
N ASN A 59 -14.65 -24.79 11.49
CA ASN A 59 -15.13 -26.05 12.05
C ASN A 59 -16.58 -26.31 11.61
N ASP A 60 -17.20 -27.35 12.14
CA ASP A 60 -18.58 -27.71 11.80
C ASP A 60 -19.63 -26.64 12.17
N SER A 61 -19.25 -25.63 12.97
CA SER A 61 -20.10 -24.50 13.35
C SER A 61 -19.88 -23.25 12.48
N GLY A 62 -18.94 -23.27 11.53
CA GLY A 62 -18.64 -22.17 10.60
C GLY A 62 -17.22 -21.59 10.75
N LEU A 63 -17.04 -20.38 10.23
CA LEU A 63 -15.76 -19.65 10.27
C LEU A 63 -15.38 -19.23 11.68
N LEU A 64 -14.11 -19.38 12.00
CA LEU A 64 -13.49 -19.03 13.28
C LEU A 64 -12.47 -17.90 13.13
N GLY A 65 -11.88 -17.74 11.96
CA GLY A 65 -10.91 -16.70 11.67
C GLY A 65 -10.54 -16.67 10.20
N VAL A 66 -10.07 -15.51 9.76
CA VAL A 66 -9.67 -15.22 8.38
C VAL A 66 -8.43 -14.33 8.38
N MET A 67 -7.51 -14.60 7.47
CA MET A 67 -6.46 -13.67 7.05
C MET A 67 -6.47 -13.55 5.53
N GLY A 68 -6.68 -12.33 5.03
CA GLY A 68 -6.57 -12.03 3.61
C GLY A 68 -5.13 -12.01 3.16
N LEU A 69 -4.86 -12.52 1.95
CA LEU A 69 -3.52 -12.54 1.36
C LEU A 69 -3.54 -11.97 -0.06
N ASN A 70 -2.75 -10.92 -0.31
CA ASN A 70 -2.40 -10.53 -1.66
C ASN A 70 -1.20 -11.37 -2.11
N ARG A 71 -1.46 -12.48 -2.78
CA ARG A 71 -0.40 -13.37 -3.30
C ARG A 71 0.28 -12.71 -4.48
N ARG A 72 1.61 -12.67 -4.46
CA ARG A 72 2.41 -12.07 -5.54
C ARG A 72 3.80 -12.70 -5.57
N LYS A 73 4.45 -12.68 -6.74
CA LYS A 73 5.89 -12.92 -6.78
C LYS A 73 6.61 -11.77 -6.10
N PHE A 74 7.68 -12.11 -5.39
CA PHE A 74 8.61 -11.14 -4.84
C PHE A 74 9.96 -11.30 -5.52
N TYR A 75 10.54 -10.21 -5.96
CA TYR A 75 11.86 -10.20 -6.59
C TYR A 75 12.91 -9.83 -5.56
N LEU A 76 13.77 -10.80 -5.23
CA LEU A 76 14.90 -10.65 -4.34
C LEU A 76 16.19 -10.74 -5.14
N SER A 77 16.93 -9.64 -5.23
CA SER A 77 18.14 -9.54 -6.05
C SER A 77 17.92 -10.08 -7.49
N GLY A 78 16.78 -9.74 -8.07
CA GLY A 78 16.35 -10.16 -9.40
C GLY A 78 15.76 -11.56 -9.51
N ASN A 79 15.76 -12.37 -8.45
CA ASN A 79 15.20 -13.72 -8.44
C ASN A 79 13.75 -13.70 -7.93
N ALA A 80 12.85 -14.29 -8.70
CA ALA A 80 11.44 -14.39 -8.30
C ALA A 80 11.23 -15.54 -7.29
N ILE A 81 10.72 -15.20 -6.11
CA ILE A 81 10.31 -16.14 -5.07
C ILE A 81 8.82 -16.00 -4.75
N ASN A 82 8.27 -16.96 -4.01
CA ASN A 82 6.84 -16.96 -3.68
C ASN A 82 6.55 -16.04 -2.49
N GLY A 83 5.79 -15.00 -2.69
CA GLY A 83 5.48 -14.00 -1.68
C GLY A 83 3.99 -13.77 -1.46
N ALA A 84 3.67 -13.21 -0.31
CA ALA A 84 2.33 -12.68 -0.03
C ALA A 84 2.39 -11.46 0.88
N GLU A 85 1.46 -10.55 0.65
CA GLU A 85 1.18 -9.43 1.53
C GLU A 85 0.02 -9.82 2.44
N LEU A 86 0.26 -9.74 3.76
CA LEU A 86 -0.73 -10.00 4.78
C LEU A 86 -1.64 -8.78 4.91
N THR A 87 -2.93 -9.01 4.79
CA THR A 87 -3.91 -7.94 4.90
C THR A 87 -4.71 -8.05 6.21
N THR A 88 -6.00 -7.78 6.19
CA THR A 88 -6.85 -7.83 7.38
C THR A 88 -6.90 -9.23 7.99
N TRP A 89 -6.50 -9.32 9.24
CA TRP A 89 -6.53 -10.53 10.05
C TRP A 89 -7.54 -10.42 11.17
N ILE A 90 -8.50 -11.33 11.21
CA ILE A 90 -9.55 -11.34 12.23
C ILE A 90 -9.83 -12.76 12.72
N VAL A 91 -10.12 -12.88 14.00
CA VAL A 91 -10.56 -14.11 14.67
C VAL A 91 -11.83 -13.78 15.45
N ASP A 92 -12.80 -14.70 15.46
CA ASP A 92 -14.02 -14.57 16.28
C ASP A 92 -13.65 -14.25 17.74
N GLN A 93 -14.21 -13.17 18.27
CA GLN A 93 -13.89 -12.69 19.62
C GLN A 93 -14.15 -13.75 20.70
N ARG A 94 -15.14 -14.65 20.48
CA ARG A 94 -15.52 -15.72 21.42
C ARG A 94 -14.40 -16.75 21.62
N ILE A 95 -13.49 -16.87 20.66
CA ILE A 95 -12.35 -17.81 20.70
C ILE A 95 -11.00 -17.11 20.71
N LYS A 96 -10.97 -15.80 20.96
CA LYS A 96 -9.72 -15.04 21.11
C LYS A 96 -8.88 -15.69 22.24
N GLY A 97 -7.58 -15.87 21.98
CA GLY A 97 -6.66 -16.49 22.95
C GLY A 97 -6.58 -18.03 22.86
N THR A 98 -7.36 -18.70 22.02
CA THR A 98 -7.32 -20.18 21.85
C THR A 98 -6.21 -20.65 20.91
N GLY A 99 -5.39 -19.73 20.35
CA GLY A 99 -4.30 -20.04 19.44
C GLY A 99 -4.71 -20.24 17.97
N VAL A 100 -5.97 -19.99 17.61
CA VAL A 100 -6.45 -20.08 16.20
C VAL A 100 -5.68 -19.14 15.30
N GLY A 101 -5.47 -17.89 15.73
CA GLY A 101 -4.68 -16.92 14.95
C GLY A 101 -3.25 -17.42 14.68
N THR A 102 -2.55 -17.91 15.68
CA THR A 102 -1.21 -18.48 15.54
C THR A 102 -1.19 -19.66 14.57
N LYS A 103 -2.23 -20.52 14.58
CA LYS A 103 -2.33 -21.63 13.62
C LYS A 103 -2.52 -21.14 12.18
N ILE A 104 -3.32 -20.08 11.96
CA ILE A 104 -3.45 -19.44 10.65
C ILE A 104 -2.07 -18.93 10.18
N LEU A 105 -1.34 -18.21 11.04
CA LEU A 105 -0.04 -17.67 10.71
C LEU A 105 0.99 -18.76 10.40
N ASN A 106 1.02 -19.85 11.18
CA ASN A 106 1.89 -21.00 10.94
C ASN A 106 1.57 -21.71 9.61
N PHE A 107 0.31 -21.80 9.24
CA PHE A 107 -0.10 -22.31 7.93
C PHE A 107 0.47 -21.41 6.83
N ILE A 108 0.33 -20.09 6.93
CA ILE A 108 0.82 -19.14 5.93
C ILE A 108 2.35 -19.21 5.81
N THR A 109 3.09 -19.19 6.92
CA THR A 109 4.56 -19.26 6.90
C THR A 109 5.09 -20.57 6.31
N SER A 110 4.29 -21.66 6.31
CA SER A 110 4.68 -22.91 5.67
C SER A 110 4.53 -22.90 4.13
N HIS A 111 3.72 -21.95 3.57
CA HIS A 111 3.39 -21.92 2.15
C HIS A 111 4.12 -20.85 1.33
N PHE A 112 4.74 -19.86 1.97
CA PHE A 112 5.40 -18.75 1.30
C PHE A 112 6.87 -18.65 1.69
N ASP A 113 7.66 -18.03 0.82
CA ASP A 113 9.08 -17.77 1.06
C ASP A 113 9.29 -16.43 1.75
N VAL A 114 8.39 -15.47 1.48
CA VAL A 114 8.44 -14.11 2.04
C VAL A 114 7.03 -13.58 2.32
N LEU A 115 6.88 -12.88 3.43
CA LEU A 115 5.62 -12.28 3.87
C LEU A 115 5.85 -10.84 4.32
N PHE A 116 4.94 -9.94 3.92
CA PHE A 116 4.90 -8.54 4.36
C PHE A 116 3.53 -8.22 4.93
N GLY A 117 3.46 -7.22 5.81
CA GLY A 117 2.21 -6.67 6.30
C GLY A 117 2.41 -5.24 6.78
N MET A 118 1.43 -4.38 6.62
CA MET A 118 1.47 -2.98 7.04
C MET A 118 0.34 -2.63 7.98
N GLY A 119 0.53 -1.55 8.76
CA GLY A 119 -0.49 -1.05 9.67
C GLY A 119 -0.81 -2.02 10.81
N ILE A 120 0.21 -2.62 11.40
CA ILE A 120 0.06 -3.70 12.39
C ILE A 120 -0.53 -3.17 13.68
N SER A 121 -1.63 -3.79 14.13
CA SER A 121 -2.25 -3.48 15.40
C SER A 121 -1.38 -3.91 16.59
N GLN A 122 -1.52 -3.24 17.71
CA GLN A 122 -0.79 -3.58 18.93
C GLN A 122 -1.12 -4.98 19.46
N ASP A 123 -2.35 -5.47 19.20
CA ASP A 123 -2.77 -6.82 19.59
C ASP A 123 -2.10 -7.90 18.74
N ALA A 124 -1.88 -7.65 17.45
CA ALA A 124 -1.28 -8.62 16.53
C ALA A 124 0.25 -8.63 16.59
N LEU A 125 0.88 -7.50 16.92
CA LEU A 125 2.34 -7.35 16.91
C LEU A 125 3.09 -8.41 17.75
N PRO A 126 2.69 -8.74 18.99
CA PRO A 126 3.37 -9.79 19.76
C PRO A 126 3.35 -11.16 19.08
N ILE A 127 2.25 -11.50 18.39
CA ILE A 127 2.12 -12.78 17.68
C ILE A 127 3.09 -12.82 16.50
N TYR A 128 3.16 -11.76 15.72
CA TYR A 128 4.10 -11.67 14.60
C TYR A 128 5.55 -11.77 15.06
N VAL A 129 5.95 -11.01 16.08
CA VAL A 129 7.33 -11.03 16.60
C VAL A 129 7.69 -12.41 17.15
N GLN A 130 6.79 -13.05 17.89
CA GLN A 130 6.99 -14.43 18.38
C GLN A 130 7.09 -15.46 17.25
N SER A 131 6.47 -15.18 16.10
CA SER A 131 6.55 -16.02 14.89
C SER A 131 7.76 -15.71 14.01
N GLY A 132 8.70 -14.87 14.48
CA GLY A 132 9.95 -14.57 13.78
C GLY A 132 9.85 -13.44 12.75
N PHE A 133 8.78 -12.66 12.77
CA PHE A 133 8.70 -11.46 11.93
C PHE A 133 9.56 -10.33 12.47
N TYR A 134 10.20 -9.60 11.57
CA TYR A 134 10.84 -8.32 11.85
C TYR A 134 9.79 -7.22 11.85
N TYR A 135 9.99 -6.20 12.67
CA TYR A 135 9.06 -5.09 12.82
C TYR A 135 9.77 -3.75 12.63
N LEU A 136 9.28 -2.98 11.68
CA LEU A 136 9.64 -1.57 11.48
C LEU A 136 8.47 -0.72 11.97
N ARG A 137 8.72 0.06 13.00
CA ARG A 137 7.68 0.89 13.60
C ARG A 137 7.14 1.94 12.63
N TYR A 138 8.00 2.48 11.78
CA TYR A 138 7.68 3.51 10.82
C TYR A 138 8.34 3.23 9.48
N ILE A 139 7.58 3.38 8.39
CA ILE A 139 8.13 3.46 7.04
C ILE A 139 8.14 4.92 6.57
N PRO A 140 9.09 5.33 5.72
CA PRO A 140 9.16 6.69 5.24
C PRO A 140 7.89 7.10 4.47
N ARG A 141 7.31 8.22 4.86
CA ARG A 141 6.28 8.95 4.13
C ARG A 141 6.80 10.35 3.87
N TYR A 142 6.82 10.75 2.63
CA TYR A 142 7.27 12.08 2.20
C TYR A 142 6.10 12.92 1.73
N ILE A 143 6.15 14.20 2.06
CA ILE A 143 5.09 15.16 1.75
C ILE A 143 5.70 16.35 1.05
N HIS A 144 5.20 16.67 -0.15
CA HIS A 144 5.51 17.88 -0.85
C HIS A 144 4.38 18.88 -0.65
N VAL A 145 4.69 20.02 -0.05
CA VAL A 145 3.71 21.07 0.20
C VAL A 145 3.65 22.02 -0.99
N VAL A 146 2.50 22.08 -1.65
CA VAL A 146 2.26 22.97 -2.80
C VAL A 146 1.70 24.32 -2.35
N ASP A 147 0.72 24.30 -1.44
CA ASP A 147 0.08 25.48 -0.86
C ASP A 147 0.16 25.40 0.68
N THR A 148 1.13 26.09 1.24
CA THR A 148 1.41 26.06 2.69
C THR A 148 0.18 26.48 3.51
N LYS A 149 -0.53 27.52 3.10
CA LYS A 149 -1.67 28.05 3.86
C LYS A 149 -2.80 27.02 3.92
N LYS A 150 -3.11 26.37 2.82
CA LYS A 150 -4.15 25.34 2.75
C LYS A 150 -3.77 24.08 3.52
N VAL A 151 -2.52 23.63 3.41
CA VAL A 151 -2.04 22.46 4.14
C VAL A 151 -2.07 22.68 5.64
N LEU A 152 -1.69 23.85 6.15
CA LEU A 152 -1.76 24.16 7.57
C LEU A 152 -3.21 24.15 8.10
N ASN A 153 -4.20 24.49 7.28
CA ASN A 153 -5.60 24.45 7.71
C ASN A 153 -6.15 23.05 7.95
N ILE A 154 -5.54 22.02 7.37
CA ILE A 154 -5.98 20.61 7.47
C ILE A 154 -5.04 19.73 8.28
N SER A 155 -3.95 20.27 8.81
CA SER A 155 -2.91 19.52 9.51
C SER A 155 -2.85 19.85 10.99
N ASP A 156 -2.44 18.90 11.81
CA ASP A 156 -1.94 19.20 13.15
C ASP A 156 -0.54 19.78 13.04
N HIS A 157 -0.32 20.97 13.58
CA HIS A 157 0.98 21.62 13.44
C HIS A 157 1.34 22.50 14.64
N THR A 158 2.64 22.72 14.81
CA THR A 158 3.16 23.68 15.81
C THR A 158 3.06 25.11 15.28
N THR A 159 3.12 26.09 16.20
CA THR A 159 3.12 27.53 15.84
C THR A 159 4.28 27.94 14.93
N TYR A 160 5.32 27.13 14.84
CA TYR A 160 6.48 27.39 13.97
C TYR A 160 6.37 26.78 12.57
N ALA A 161 5.40 25.89 12.32
CA ALA A 161 5.27 25.21 11.05
C ALA A 161 5.17 26.20 9.87
N SER A 162 4.41 27.27 10.00
CA SER A 162 4.25 28.31 8.97
C SER A 162 5.56 29.04 8.61
N LYS A 163 6.58 28.97 9.47
CA LYS A 163 7.91 29.55 9.20
C LYS A 163 8.87 28.55 8.54
N LEU A 164 8.63 27.27 8.75
CA LEU A 164 9.49 26.17 8.29
C LEU A 164 9.01 25.59 6.96
N VAL A 165 7.70 25.50 6.78
CA VAL A 165 7.09 25.05 5.53
C VAL A 165 7.01 26.22 4.56
N LYS A 166 7.49 26.02 3.36
CA LYS A 166 7.41 27.02 2.27
C LYS A 166 6.77 26.38 1.05
N ASP A 167 6.09 27.20 0.26
CA ASP A 167 5.60 26.79 -1.03
C ASP A 167 6.79 26.38 -1.93
N SER A 168 6.61 25.30 -2.67
CA SER A 168 7.65 24.80 -3.54
C SER A 168 7.97 25.77 -4.69
N SER A 169 9.26 25.94 -4.94
CA SER A 169 9.73 26.52 -6.19
C SER A 169 9.71 25.43 -7.27
N CYS A 170 9.06 25.71 -8.39
CA CYS A 170 9.00 24.77 -9.50
C CYS A 170 10.18 25.03 -10.45
N GLU A 171 10.99 24.01 -10.69
CA GLU A 171 12.01 24.07 -11.74
C GLU A 171 11.40 23.65 -13.08
N GLN A 172 11.61 24.46 -14.10
CA GLN A 172 11.16 24.16 -15.46
C GLN A 172 12.21 23.25 -16.13
N HIS A 173 11.98 21.95 -16.09
CA HIS A 173 12.69 21.02 -16.97
C HIS A 173 11.82 20.68 -18.18
N HIS A 174 12.40 20.57 -19.36
CA HIS A 174 11.74 20.08 -20.57
C HIS A 174 11.54 18.56 -20.44
N LEU A 175 10.49 18.17 -19.72
CA LEU A 175 10.07 16.79 -19.59
C LEU A 175 8.94 16.51 -20.57
N HIS A 176 9.01 15.39 -21.26
CA HIS A 176 7.90 14.85 -22.00
C HIS A 176 7.14 13.87 -21.11
N ALA A 177 5.86 14.14 -20.88
CA ALA A 177 4.98 13.29 -20.10
C ALA A 177 3.81 12.85 -20.95
N GLU A 178 3.58 11.56 -21.02
CA GLU A 178 2.49 10.93 -21.78
C GLU A 178 1.62 10.13 -20.81
N LYS A 179 0.30 10.36 -20.81
CA LYS A 179 -0.64 9.51 -20.08
C LYS A 179 -0.79 8.19 -20.81
N ILE A 180 -0.61 7.08 -20.11
CA ILE A 180 -0.64 5.74 -20.68
C ILE A 180 -1.66 4.84 -19.99
N PHE A 181 -2.01 3.74 -20.66
CA PHE A 181 -2.61 2.56 -20.07
C PHE A 181 -1.61 1.41 -20.07
N TRP A 182 -1.60 0.61 -18.99
CA TRP A 182 -0.73 -0.57 -18.89
C TRP A 182 -1.11 -1.64 -19.89
N SER A 183 -2.40 -1.75 -20.21
CA SER A 183 -2.94 -2.66 -21.24
C SER A 183 -2.39 -2.38 -22.64
N ASP A 184 -1.90 -1.17 -22.92
CA ASP A 184 -1.27 -0.81 -24.19
C ASP A 184 0.24 -1.08 -24.20
N GLN A 185 0.83 -1.41 -23.03
CA GLN A 185 2.27 -1.64 -22.93
C GLN A 185 2.63 -3.08 -23.30
N ARG A 186 3.85 -3.28 -23.81
CA ARG A 186 4.35 -4.59 -24.26
C ARG A 186 5.40 -5.20 -23.33
N HIS A 187 5.98 -4.39 -22.45
CA HIS A 187 7.08 -4.80 -21.58
C HIS A 187 6.83 -4.34 -20.16
N ASN A 188 7.20 -5.17 -19.20
CA ASN A 188 7.18 -4.80 -17.80
C ASN A 188 8.08 -3.58 -17.58
N PRO A 189 7.70 -2.65 -16.69
CA PRO A 189 8.60 -1.56 -16.30
C PRO A 189 9.81 -2.10 -15.54
N CYS A 190 10.91 -1.36 -15.60
CA CYS A 190 12.02 -1.56 -14.67
C CYS A 190 11.58 -1.16 -13.26
N VAL A 191 12.02 -1.89 -12.25
CA VAL A 191 11.80 -1.57 -10.85
C VAL A 191 13.11 -1.77 -10.10
N GLU A 192 13.54 -0.75 -9.38
CA GLU A 192 14.74 -0.82 -8.55
C GLU A 192 14.45 -1.49 -7.20
N GLY A 193 15.47 -2.11 -6.63
CA GLY A 193 15.41 -2.75 -5.31
C GLY A 193 14.68 -4.08 -5.29
N ASN A 194 14.49 -4.60 -4.09
CA ASN A 194 13.73 -5.81 -3.83
C ASN A 194 12.24 -5.44 -3.70
N HIS A 195 11.37 -6.08 -4.45
CA HIS A 195 9.98 -5.61 -4.57
C HIS A 195 8.99 -6.74 -4.89
N PHE A 196 7.72 -6.55 -4.57
CA PHE A 196 6.63 -7.35 -5.13
C PHE A 196 6.47 -7.06 -6.62
N SER A 197 6.01 -8.07 -7.36
CA SER A 197 5.84 -8.00 -8.82
C SER A 197 5.10 -6.74 -9.28
N ARG A 198 5.65 -6.12 -10.31
CA ARG A 198 5.07 -5.04 -11.11
C ARG A 198 4.97 -5.51 -12.56
N SER A 199 4.54 -6.77 -12.78
CA SER A 199 4.25 -7.26 -14.14
C SER A 199 3.11 -6.48 -14.75
N LEU A 200 3.00 -6.47 -16.09
CA LEU A 200 1.88 -5.81 -16.76
C LEU A 200 0.53 -6.33 -16.25
N GLU A 201 0.41 -7.63 -16.03
CA GLU A 201 -0.82 -8.23 -15.49
C GLU A 201 -1.15 -7.68 -14.10
N ASP A 202 -0.15 -7.56 -13.20
CA ASP A 202 -0.34 -7.00 -11.87
C ASP A 202 -0.72 -5.52 -11.91
N LEU A 203 -0.09 -4.75 -12.83
CA LEU A 203 -0.35 -3.32 -12.99
C LEU A 203 -1.74 -3.04 -13.61
N ILE A 204 -2.16 -3.85 -14.59
CA ILE A 204 -3.51 -3.79 -15.18
C ILE A 204 -4.55 -4.10 -14.09
N TRP A 205 -4.35 -5.21 -13.35
CA TRP A 205 -5.25 -5.57 -12.26
C TRP A 205 -5.35 -4.45 -11.23
N ARG A 206 -4.21 -3.94 -10.78
CA ARG A 206 -4.16 -2.97 -9.67
C ARG A 206 -4.67 -1.59 -10.06
N TYR A 207 -4.38 -1.12 -11.27
CA TYR A 207 -4.61 0.27 -11.66
C TYR A 207 -5.72 0.49 -12.67
N GLU A 208 -6.04 -0.50 -13.50
CA GLU A 208 -7.09 -0.36 -14.52
C GLU A 208 -8.36 -1.16 -14.15
N SER A 209 -8.21 -2.23 -13.36
CA SER A 209 -9.34 -3.08 -12.96
C SER A 209 -9.81 -2.85 -11.52
N HIS A 210 -9.27 -1.83 -10.82
CA HIS A 210 -9.70 -1.50 -9.46
C HIS A 210 -11.17 -1.04 -9.47
N PRO A 211 -12.04 -1.64 -8.60
CA PRO A 211 -13.49 -1.40 -8.69
C PRO A 211 -13.91 0.03 -8.35
N TYR A 212 -13.16 0.75 -7.53
CA TYR A 212 -13.56 2.05 -6.99
C TYR A 212 -12.59 3.18 -7.31
N PHE A 213 -11.29 2.95 -7.17
CA PHE A 213 -10.30 3.99 -7.42
C PHE A 213 -9.92 4.11 -8.89
N LYS A 214 -9.67 5.35 -9.31
CA LYS A 214 -9.14 5.68 -10.64
C LYS A 214 -7.71 6.16 -10.49
N TYR A 215 -6.83 5.57 -11.29
CA TYR A 215 -5.42 5.91 -11.31
C TYR A 215 -5.05 6.54 -12.65
N ASN A 216 -4.13 7.50 -12.60
CA ASN A 216 -3.54 8.11 -13.77
C ASN A 216 -2.07 7.67 -13.85
N THR A 217 -1.70 6.94 -14.88
CA THR A 217 -0.31 6.56 -15.11
C THR A 217 0.30 7.46 -16.18
N TYR A 218 1.48 7.97 -15.88
CA TYR A 218 2.26 8.79 -16.80
C TYR A 218 3.62 8.14 -17.06
N LYS A 219 4.01 8.07 -18.34
CA LYS A 219 5.37 7.79 -18.78
C LYS A 219 6.11 9.12 -18.92
N ILE A 220 7.19 9.27 -18.18
CA ILE A 220 8.00 10.49 -18.17
C ILE A 220 9.33 10.18 -18.83
N SER A 221 9.70 10.97 -19.82
CA SER A 221 10.97 10.84 -20.51
C SER A 221 11.70 12.19 -20.62
N ASN A 222 13.00 12.13 -20.71
CA ASN A 222 13.86 13.29 -20.99
C ASN A 222 14.56 13.16 -22.35
N SER A 223 15.23 14.20 -22.77
CA SER A 223 16.00 14.24 -24.02
C SER A 223 17.16 13.22 -24.08
N GLY A 224 17.58 12.69 -22.93
CA GLY A 224 18.64 11.68 -22.83
C GLY A 224 18.15 10.23 -22.99
N GLY A 225 16.85 10.00 -23.27
CA GLY A 225 16.28 8.68 -23.51
C GLY A 225 15.98 7.88 -22.23
N SER A 226 16.28 8.39 -21.05
CA SER A 226 15.84 7.79 -19.79
C SER A 226 14.34 8.02 -19.60
N PHE A 227 13.63 7.01 -19.17
CA PHE A 227 12.20 7.12 -18.88
C PHE A 227 11.82 6.37 -17.59
N GLY A 228 10.78 6.85 -16.95
CA GLY A 228 10.14 6.24 -15.79
C GLY A 228 8.62 6.34 -15.90
N TYR A 229 7.95 5.72 -14.94
CA TYR A 229 6.49 5.80 -14.83
C TYR A 229 6.11 6.27 -13.43
N VAL A 230 5.06 7.06 -13.38
CA VAL A 230 4.45 7.52 -12.13
C VAL A 230 2.97 7.18 -12.15
N VAL A 231 2.50 6.54 -11.10
CA VAL A 231 1.09 6.24 -10.89
C VAL A 231 0.54 7.20 -9.85
N LEU A 232 -0.46 7.96 -10.22
CA LEU A 232 -1.08 9.00 -9.41
C LEU A 232 -2.54 8.66 -9.11
N ARG A 233 -2.99 8.99 -7.90
CA ARG A 233 -4.40 9.03 -7.53
C ARG A 233 -4.73 10.40 -6.95
N GLU A 234 -5.73 11.01 -7.52
CA GLU A 234 -6.25 12.29 -7.05
C GLU A 234 -7.27 12.04 -5.95
N GLU A 235 -7.13 12.77 -4.87
CA GLU A 235 -8.06 12.73 -3.75
C GLU A 235 -8.67 14.11 -3.57
N ILE A 236 -10.01 14.19 -3.69
CA ILE A 236 -10.77 15.43 -3.55
C ILE A 236 -11.90 15.17 -2.56
N THR A 237 -11.81 15.77 -1.39
CA THR A 237 -12.80 15.65 -0.31
C THR A 237 -12.99 16.99 0.37
N ASP A 238 -14.24 17.47 0.46
CA ASP A 238 -14.57 18.75 1.13
C ASP A 238 -13.67 19.91 0.70
N ASP A 239 -13.46 20.08 -0.61
CA ASP A 239 -12.55 21.06 -1.23
C ASP A 239 -11.05 20.79 -1.00
N VAL A 240 -10.67 19.83 -0.18
CA VAL A 240 -9.28 19.39 0.01
C VAL A 240 -8.83 18.63 -1.22
N LYS A 241 -7.70 19.05 -1.82
CA LYS A 241 -7.09 18.39 -2.98
C LYS A 241 -5.71 17.88 -2.63
N ILE A 242 -5.57 16.54 -2.54
CA ILE A 242 -4.28 15.89 -2.30
C ILE A 242 -3.95 14.95 -3.46
N LEU A 243 -2.70 14.95 -3.88
CA LEU A 243 -2.20 14.04 -4.89
C LEU A 243 -1.44 12.90 -4.21
N HIS A 244 -1.90 11.68 -4.38
CA HIS A 244 -1.20 10.49 -3.93
C HIS A 244 -0.31 9.95 -5.04
N VAL A 245 0.99 9.83 -4.77
CA VAL A 245 1.89 9.03 -5.58
C VAL A 245 1.80 7.60 -5.09
N ILE A 246 1.22 6.74 -5.92
CA ILE A 246 0.98 5.33 -5.57
C ILE A 246 2.21 4.49 -5.86
N ASP A 247 2.88 4.76 -7.00
CA ASP A 247 4.07 4.05 -7.42
C ASP A 247 4.97 4.91 -8.30
N ILE A 248 6.29 4.71 -8.21
CA ILE A 248 7.31 5.29 -9.11
C ILE A 248 8.16 4.14 -9.63
N LEU A 249 8.10 3.90 -10.94
CA LEU A 249 8.76 2.79 -11.60
C LEU A 249 9.77 3.31 -12.62
N GLY A 250 10.89 2.64 -12.75
CA GLY A 250 11.98 3.00 -13.64
C GLY A 250 13.33 2.77 -12.99
N SER A 251 14.39 3.03 -13.73
CA SER A 251 15.77 3.03 -13.19
C SER A 251 16.02 4.29 -12.37
N GLU A 252 17.03 4.25 -11.52
CA GLU A 252 17.45 5.38 -10.69
C GLU A 252 17.64 6.69 -11.51
N SER A 253 18.13 6.58 -12.75
CA SER A 253 18.31 7.72 -13.65
C SER A 253 17.02 8.44 -14.06
N SER A 254 15.84 7.81 -13.81
CA SER A 254 14.53 8.39 -14.11
C SER A 254 13.86 9.04 -12.90
N PHE A 255 14.33 8.81 -11.69
CA PHE A 255 13.63 9.21 -10.46
C PHE A 255 13.49 10.72 -10.31
N GLU A 256 14.56 11.47 -10.60
CA GLU A 256 14.52 12.93 -10.51
C GLU A 256 13.49 13.53 -11.47
N ASN A 257 13.44 13.05 -12.71
CA ASN A 257 12.45 13.48 -13.70
C ASN A 257 11.03 13.14 -13.27
N SER A 258 10.82 11.95 -12.72
CA SER A 258 9.53 11.50 -12.22
C SER A 258 9.03 12.38 -11.07
N ILE A 259 9.91 12.72 -10.12
CA ILE A 259 9.55 13.58 -8.99
C ILE A 259 9.29 15.02 -9.47
N THR A 260 10.14 15.56 -10.37
CA THR A 260 9.93 16.89 -10.96
C THR A 260 8.59 16.98 -11.70
N PHE A 261 8.21 15.93 -12.44
CA PHE A 261 6.90 15.87 -13.08
C PHE A 261 5.77 15.93 -12.05
N VAL A 262 5.86 15.15 -10.97
CA VAL A 262 4.84 15.12 -9.91
C VAL A 262 4.64 16.49 -9.27
N GLU A 263 5.74 17.20 -8.94
CA GLU A 263 5.67 18.53 -8.36
C GLU A 263 5.01 19.54 -9.29
N ASN A 264 5.40 19.52 -10.58
CA ASN A 264 4.82 20.39 -11.61
C ASN A 264 3.36 20.06 -11.84
N TYR A 265 2.99 18.79 -11.93
CA TYR A 265 1.62 18.34 -12.08
C TYR A 265 0.75 18.83 -10.92
N ALA A 266 1.19 18.59 -9.68
CA ALA A 266 0.46 18.99 -8.49
C ALA A 266 0.21 20.51 -8.44
N LYS A 267 1.21 21.30 -8.79
CA LYS A 267 1.11 22.76 -8.83
C LYS A 267 0.15 23.23 -9.91
N ASN A 268 0.27 22.70 -11.13
CA ASN A 268 -0.56 23.12 -12.27
C ASN A 268 -2.03 22.76 -12.08
N GLU A 269 -2.33 21.61 -11.48
CA GLU A 269 -3.69 21.13 -11.19
C GLU A 269 -4.26 21.67 -9.87
N GLY A 270 -3.47 22.48 -9.12
CA GLY A 270 -3.91 23.15 -7.91
C GLY A 270 -4.12 22.24 -6.71
N PHE A 271 -3.35 21.15 -6.60
CA PHE A 271 -3.30 20.34 -5.40
C PHE A 271 -2.67 21.11 -4.23
N TRP A 272 -3.04 20.75 -3.01
CA TRP A 272 -2.52 21.40 -1.80
C TRP A 272 -1.21 20.77 -1.35
N ALA A 273 -1.13 19.47 -1.48
CA ALA A 273 0.06 18.69 -1.20
C ALA A 273 0.12 17.42 -2.05
N VAL A 274 1.30 16.80 -2.07
CA VAL A 274 1.53 15.46 -2.59
C VAL A 274 2.04 14.60 -1.46
N ASP A 275 1.62 13.33 -1.37
CA ASP A 275 2.25 12.36 -0.49
C ASP A 275 2.69 11.09 -1.22
N VAL A 276 3.76 10.48 -0.70
CA VAL A 276 4.32 9.22 -1.20
C VAL A 276 4.86 8.40 -0.04
N TYR A 277 4.72 7.09 -0.13
CA TYR A 277 5.44 6.14 0.72
C TYR A 277 6.53 5.46 -0.10
N SER A 278 7.73 5.38 0.45
CA SER A 278 8.82 4.64 -0.17
C SER A 278 9.85 4.23 0.88
N THR A 279 10.26 2.96 0.84
CA THR A 279 11.37 2.47 1.67
C THR A 279 12.69 2.48 0.93
N LEU A 280 12.69 2.59 -0.40
CA LEU A 280 13.89 2.51 -1.25
C LEU A 280 14.80 3.73 -1.07
N SER A 281 16.00 3.55 -0.53
CA SER A 281 16.93 4.65 -0.25
C SER A 281 17.38 5.40 -1.49
N GLN A 282 17.57 4.70 -2.61
CA GLN A 282 17.93 5.30 -3.90
C GLN A 282 16.88 6.28 -4.40
N LEU A 283 15.58 6.02 -4.15
CA LEU A 283 14.50 6.94 -4.47
C LEU A 283 14.38 8.04 -3.41
N ASN A 284 14.49 7.67 -2.13
CA ASN A 284 14.25 8.55 -0.99
C ASN A 284 15.22 9.73 -0.93
N LYS A 285 16.48 9.54 -1.41
CA LYS A 285 17.47 10.63 -1.47
C LYS A 285 16.99 11.80 -2.33
N TYR A 286 16.21 11.55 -3.39
CA TYR A 286 15.69 12.61 -4.26
C TYR A 286 14.58 13.41 -3.55
N PHE A 287 13.71 12.77 -2.78
CA PHE A 287 12.73 13.48 -1.96
C PHE A 287 13.42 14.41 -0.95
N ASN A 288 14.45 13.91 -0.25
CA ASN A 288 15.23 14.71 0.70
C ASN A 288 15.95 15.88 0.01
N TYR A 289 16.59 15.62 -1.13
CA TYR A 289 17.29 16.66 -1.91
C TYR A 289 16.34 17.77 -2.36
N ARG A 290 15.12 17.41 -2.74
CA ARG A 290 14.09 18.36 -3.18
C ARG A 290 13.26 18.93 -2.02
N SER A 291 13.73 18.75 -0.79
CA SER A 291 13.10 19.32 0.43
C SER A 291 11.67 18.88 0.68
N TRP A 292 11.30 17.67 0.27
CA TRP A 292 10.05 17.06 0.73
C TRP A 292 10.13 16.79 2.23
N LEU A 293 9.04 17.02 2.94
CA LEU A 293 8.98 16.78 4.38
C LEU A 293 8.89 15.27 4.65
N SER A 294 9.80 14.74 5.46
CA SER A 294 9.65 13.39 6.02
C SER A 294 8.63 13.44 7.16
N ALA A 295 7.56 12.68 7.07
CA ALA A 295 6.53 12.65 8.11
C ALA A 295 7.05 12.10 9.46
N VAL A 296 8.13 11.33 9.45
CA VAL A 296 8.79 10.81 10.67
C VAL A 296 9.64 11.87 11.34
N ASP A 297 10.40 12.63 10.54
CA ASP A 297 11.40 13.58 11.03
C ASP A 297 10.82 14.98 11.24
N SER A 298 9.75 15.31 10.51
CA SER A 298 9.10 16.64 10.54
C SER A 298 7.99 16.68 11.60
N SER A 299 8.35 16.51 12.87
CA SER A 299 7.41 16.46 14.00
C SER A 299 6.60 17.74 14.23
N PHE A 300 6.90 18.81 13.49
CA PHE A 300 6.20 20.10 13.59
C PHE A 300 4.93 20.16 12.74
N ILE A 301 4.69 19.21 11.84
CA ILE A 301 3.48 19.13 11.02
C ILE A 301 3.08 17.67 10.78
N ASN A 302 1.79 17.39 10.95
CA ASN A 302 1.21 16.08 10.66
C ASN A 302 0.02 16.25 9.70
N VAL A 303 0.19 15.83 8.47
CA VAL A 303 -0.79 15.93 7.40
C VAL A 303 -1.72 14.72 7.41
N PRO A 304 -3.02 14.87 7.08
CA PRO A 304 -3.98 13.77 7.06
C PRO A 304 -3.50 12.51 6.34
N HIS A 305 -3.95 11.35 6.83
CA HIS A 305 -3.70 10.05 6.24
C HIS A 305 -4.93 9.49 5.52
N LEU A 306 -6.11 9.73 6.09
CA LEU A 306 -7.39 9.35 5.53
C LEU A 306 -8.10 10.60 5.05
N PHE A 307 -8.97 10.39 4.07
CA PHE A 307 -9.68 11.44 3.39
C PHE A 307 -11.20 11.18 3.35
N HIS A 308 -11.65 9.99 3.75
CA HIS A 308 -13.05 9.62 3.88
C HIS A 308 -13.30 8.86 5.20
N PRO A 309 -13.54 9.58 6.31
CA PRO A 309 -13.45 11.03 6.54
C PRO A 309 -12.01 11.54 6.58
N LEU A 310 -11.84 12.86 6.48
CA LEU A 310 -10.53 13.50 6.66
C LEU A 310 -10.02 13.29 8.08
N GLU A 311 -8.89 12.58 8.22
CA GLU A 311 -8.35 12.21 9.54
C GLU A 311 -6.84 12.36 9.61
N VAL A 312 -6.38 13.17 10.58
CA VAL A 312 -4.97 13.21 10.99
C VAL A 312 -4.75 12.13 12.04
N ARG A 313 -3.78 11.26 11.81
CA ARG A 313 -3.45 10.15 12.71
C ARG A 313 -2.07 10.29 13.31
N ASN A 314 -1.91 9.74 14.50
CA ASN A 314 -0.61 9.56 15.13
C ASN A 314 -0.37 8.05 15.34
N PRO A 315 0.71 7.49 14.79
CA PRO A 315 1.83 8.18 14.09
C PRO A 315 1.46 8.71 12.71
N ALA A 316 2.27 9.65 12.23
CA ALA A 316 2.14 10.31 10.92
C ALA A 316 2.43 9.41 9.71
N THR A 317 2.75 8.15 9.93
CA THR A 317 3.04 7.11 8.95
C THR A 317 2.59 5.74 9.48
N THR A 318 2.91 4.67 8.78
CA THR A 318 2.50 3.31 9.13
C THR A 318 3.69 2.42 9.48
N SER A 319 3.42 1.27 10.11
CA SER A 319 4.40 0.23 10.40
C SER A 319 4.48 -0.81 9.29
N LEU A 320 5.60 -1.54 9.23
CA LEU A 320 5.82 -2.68 8.35
C LEU A 320 6.31 -3.87 9.18
N ILE A 321 5.78 -5.05 8.92
CA ILE A 321 6.37 -6.33 9.29
C ILE A 321 6.82 -7.07 8.06
N TYR A 322 7.87 -7.87 8.19
CA TYR A 322 8.31 -8.77 7.16
C TYR A 322 8.89 -10.06 7.75
N TRP A 323 8.77 -11.13 7.00
CA TRP A 323 9.27 -12.44 7.37
C TRP A 323 9.82 -13.15 6.12
N SER A 324 10.89 -13.91 6.30
CA SER A 324 11.46 -14.78 5.27
C SER A 324 11.68 -16.17 5.80
N LYS A 325 11.40 -17.16 4.97
CA LYS A 325 11.61 -18.58 5.26
C LYS A 325 13.09 -18.94 5.35
N SER A 326 13.93 -18.30 4.54
CA SER A 326 15.37 -18.53 4.53
C SER A 326 16.09 -17.56 5.46
N PRO A 327 16.89 -18.03 6.43
CA PRO A 327 17.74 -17.17 7.24
C PRO A 327 18.83 -16.47 6.42
N ASP A 328 19.13 -16.96 5.22
CA ASP A 328 20.11 -16.35 4.31
C ASP A 328 19.53 -15.15 3.55
N VAL A 329 18.20 -15.03 3.50
CA VAL A 329 17.52 -13.85 3.02
C VAL A 329 17.57 -12.80 4.11
N LYS A 330 18.71 -12.18 4.25
CA LYS A 330 18.90 -11.04 5.16
C LYS A 330 18.25 -9.82 4.54
N PHE A 331 17.00 -9.56 4.87
CA PHE A 331 16.42 -8.21 4.72
C PHE A 331 17.08 -7.23 5.70
N CYS A 332 18.41 -7.38 5.89
CA CYS A 332 19.14 -6.52 6.80
C CYS A 332 19.19 -5.09 6.31
N ASP A 333 19.03 -4.90 5.01
CA ASP A 333 19.00 -3.57 4.41
C ASP A 333 17.60 -3.27 3.86
N VAL A 334 16.74 -2.75 4.74
CA VAL A 334 15.42 -2.22 4.35
C VAL A 334 15.55 -1.12 3.30
N SER A 335 16.73 -0.51 3.19
CA SER A 335 17.03 0.53 2.21
C SER A 335 17.01 0.06 0.76
N GLU A 336 17.18 -1.24 0.54
CA GLU A 336 17.05 -1.89 -0.77
C GLU A 336 15.64 -2.44 -1.04
N LEU A 337 14.75 -2.37 -0.07
CA LEU A 337 13.36 -2.82 -0.22
C LEU A 337 12.53 -1.70 -0.83
N TYR A 338 11.83 -1.97 -1.92
CA TYR A 338 10.87 -1.04 -2.48
C TYR A 338 9.44 -1.45 -2.08
N VAL A 339 8.90 -0.68 -1.14
CA VAL A 339 7.50 -0.73 -0.72
C VAL A 339 6.91 0.66 -0.94
N SER A 340 5.76 0.71 -1.56
CA SER A 340 5.01 1.94 -1.87
C SER A 340 3.56 1.85 -1.42
N LYS A 341 2.74 2.85 -1.72
CA LYS A 341 1.28 2.78 -1.47
C LYS A 341 0.57 1.65 -2.23
N GLN A 342 1.19 1.15 -3.29
CA GLN A 342 0.67 0.04 -4.06
C GLN A 342 0.64 -1.27 -3.26
N ASP A 343 1.53 -1.39 -2.28
CA ASP A 343 1.74 -2.62 -1.54
C ASP A 343 0.83 -2.72 -0.32
N CYS A 344 0.45 -3.91 0.02
CA CYS A 344 -0.46 -4.22 1.12
C CYS A 344 -1.81 -3.47 1.00
N ASP A 345 -2.29 -2.94 2.11
CA ASP A 345 -3.59 -2.27 2.23
C ASP A 345 -3.48 -0.75 2.34
N LEU A 346 -2.34 -0.14 1.98
CA LEU A 346 -2.14 1.29 2.18
C LEU A 346 -3.05 2.18 1.33
N ASP A 347 -3.42 1.70 0.15
CA ASP A 347 -4.30 2.42 -0.75
C ASP A 347 -5.59 1.62 -0.97
N ARG A 348 -6.48 1.66 0.02
CA ARG A 348 -7.76 0.97 0.06
C ARG A 348 -8.89 1.96 0.31
N PRO A 349 -10.06 1.84 -0.37
CA PRO A 349 -11.20 2.69 -0.11
C PRO A 349 -11.76 2.44 1.30
N THR A 350 -12.41 3.45 1.85
CA THR A 350 -13.27 3.31 3.03
C THR A 350 -14.69 2.92 2.61
N MET A 351 -15.52 2.42 3.54
CA MET A 351 -16.94 2.14 3.22
C MET A 351 -17.71 3.41 2.90
N ASP A 352 -17.37 4.54 3.52
CA ASP A 352 -18.01 5.84 3.20
C ASP A 352 -17.74 6.21 1.73
N PHE A 353 -16.51 6.01 1.25
CA PHE A 353 -16.18 6.23 -0.17
C PHE A 353 -16.95 5.28 -1.10
N ILE A 354 -17.05 3.99 -0.74
CA ILE A 354 -17.79 2.99 -1.51
C ILE A 354 -19.28 3.33 -1.55
N GLY A 355 -19.86 3.81 -0.45
CA GLY A 355 -21.26 4.24 -0.37
C GLY A 355 -21.54 5.38 -1.35
N VAL A 356 -20.75 6.43 -1.35
CA VAL A 356 -20.89 7.57 -2.28
C VAL A 356 -20.69 7.16 -3.76
N TYR A 357 -19.81 6.20 -4.01
CA TYR A 357 -19.54 5.73 -5.39
C TYR A 357 -20.71 4.93 -5.98
N ASN A 358 -21.50 4.26 -5.12
CA ASN A 358 -22.63 3.43 -5.54
C ASN A 358 -23.98 4.18 -5.64
N GLU A 359 -24.01 5.46 -5.20
CA GLU A 359 -25.14 6.38 -5.39
C GLU A 359 -25.07 7.08 -6.76
#